data_5841964059e1261760dfc3883096cbd7
#
_entry.id   5841964059e1261760dfc3883096cbd7
#
_cell.length_a   1.000
_cell.length_b   1.000
_cell.length_c   1.000
_cell.angle_alpha   90.00
_cell.angle_beta   90.00
_cell.angle_gamma   90.00
#
_symmetry.space_group_name_H-M   'P 1'
#
loop_
_entity.id
_entity.type
_entity.pdbx_description
1 polymer ?
#
loop_
_entity_poly.entity_id
_entity_poly.type
_entity_poly.pdbx_seq_one_letter_code
_entity_poly.pdbx_strand_id
1 'polypeptide(L)'
;YKRQAWEEHLRVGREVLDGLDVDRDRTLVVRNKIDLLGSAANGGGGRIYGSVAVSALNGDGVGELRSVIRGALLTAPGVAILRVPLEEAELVRRAVSMPHQLARRFDDGTVELALRVDPKFLVEAGLDDYRVRSWRSSGSDGGG
;
A
#
# COMPACT_ATOMS: atom_id res chain seq x y z
N TYR A 1 26.16 13.34 15.14
CA TYR A 1 26.25 14.24 13.96
C TYR A 1 25.26 13.84 12.83
N LYS A 2 25.23 12.58 12.40
CA LYS A 2 24.34 12.13 11.31
C LYS A 2 22.84 12.09 11.71
N ARG A 3 22.54 11.87 12.99
CA ARG A 3 21.16 11.80 13.51
C ARG A 3 20.51 13.19 13.56
N GLN A 4 21.24 14.19 14.05
CA GLN A 4 20.75 15.58 14.14
C GLN A 4 20.46 16.18 12.76
N ALA A 5 21.34 15.93 11.79
CA ALA A 5 21.15 16.40 10.41
C ALA A 5 19.88 15.79 9.76
N TRP A 6 19.57 14.51 10.05
CA TRP A 6 18.36 13.88 9.54
C TRP A 6 17.07 14.46 10.15
N GLU A 7 17.06 14.71 11.46
CA GLU A 7 15.91 15.30 12.15
C GLU A 7 15.62 16.70 11.63
N GLU A 8 16.67 17.48 11.38
CA GLU A 8 16.57 18.81 10.80
C GLU A 8 16.01 18.79 9.38
N HIS A 9 16.50 17.89 8.51
CA HIS A 9 15.98 17.73 7.16
C HIS A 9 14.50 17.30 7.17
N LEU A 10 14.11 16.43 8.10
CA LEU A 10 12.71 16.01 8.26
C LEU A 10 11.83 17.16 8.71
N ARG A 11 12.32 18.01 9.64
CA ARG A 11 11.60 19.20 10.11
C ARG A 11 11.34 20.16 8.96
N VAL A 12 12.39 20.51 8.21
CA VAL A 12 12.28 21.41 7.04
C VAL A 12 11.33 20.83 5.98
N GLY A 13 11.44 19.55 5.68
CA GLY A 13 10.53 18.90 4.74
C GLY A 13 9.06 18.96 5.18
N ARG A 14 8.80 18.79 6.47
CA ARG A 14 7.44 18.91 7.03
C ARG A 14 6.90 20.34 6.95
N GLU A 15 7.71 21.34 7.25
CA GLU A 15 7.32 22.75 7.11
C GLU A 15 6.94 23.12 5.68
N VAL A 16 7.68 22.59 4.69
CA VAL A 16 7.35 22.78 3.28
C VAL A 16 6.02 22.13 2.93
N LEU A 17 5.79 20.88 3.37
CA LEU A 17 4.54 20.16 3.11
C LEU A 17 3.33 20.83 3.79
N ASP A 18 3.51 21.32 5.02
CA ASP A 18 2.49 22.10 5.74
C ASP A 18 2.15 23.39 4.99
N GLY A 19 3.15 24.06 4.40
CA GLY A 19 2.94 25.26 3.57
C GLY A 19 2.23 24.99 2.25
N LEU A 20 2.23 23.73 1.78
CA LEU A 20 1.52 23.27 0.59
C LEU A 20 0.15 22.63 0.91
N ASP A 21 -0.31 22.70 2.16
CA ASP A 21 -1.57 22.10 2.63
C ASP A 21 -1.67 20.59 2.35
N VAL A 22 -0.52 19.89 2.44
CA VAL A 22 -0.46 18.45 2.28
C VAL A 22 -0.82 17.77 3.59
N ASP A 23 -1.86 16.93 3.56
CA ASP A 23 -2.31 16.16 4.70
C ASP A 23 -1.20 15.21 5.21
N ARG A 24 -0.87 15.33 6.50
CA ARG A 24 0.15 14.51 7.16
C ARG A 24 -0.20 13.03 7.16
N ASP A 25 -1.49 12.70 7.28
CA ASP A 25 -1.97 11.31 7.27
C ASP A 25 -1.81 10.64 5.89
N ARG A 26 -1.59 11.45 4.85
CA ARG A 26 -1.32 10.99 3.49
C ARG A 26 0.16 11.00 3.13
N THR A 27 1.02 11.30 4.10
CA THR A 27 2.46 11.41 3.90
C THR A 27 3.19 10.23 4.51
N LEU A 28 4.01 9.56 3.72
CA LEU A 28 4.90 8.48 4.18
C LEU A 28 6.35 8.95 4.14
N VAL A 29 7.01 8.90 5.29
CA VAL A 29 8.44 9.22 5.38
C VAL A 29 9.26 7.98 5.06
N VAL A 30 10.14 8.08 4.07
CA VAL A 30 11.05 7.00 3.66
C VAL A 30 12.50 7.44 3.90
N ARG A 31 13.26 6.63 4.63
CA ARG A 31 14.70 6.83 4.87
C ARG A 31 15.48 5.94 3.92
N ASN A 32 16.09 6.53 2.92
CA ASN A 32 16.92 5.81 1.97
C ASN A 32 18.41 5.76 2.44
N LYS A 33 19.20 4.90 1.82
CA LYS A 33 20.64 4.71 2.03
C LYS A 33 21.00 4.10 3.39
N ILE A 34 20.16 3.16 3.88
CA ILE A 34 20.47 2.45 5.14
C ILE A 34 21.73 1.57 5.05
N ASP A 35 22.15 1.21 3.85
CA ASP A 35 23.44 0.56 3.56
C ASP A 35 24.66 1.33 4.11
N LEU A 36 24.54 2.66 4.23
CA LEU A 36 25.61 3.51 4.79
C LEU A 36 25.67 3.52 6.32
N LEU A 37 24.72 2.88 7.01
CA LEU A 37 24.64 2.89 8.48
C LEU A 37 25.44 1.77 9.16
N GLY A 38 26.05 0.86 8.39
CA GLY A 38 26.84 -0.27 8.90
C GLY A 38 25.99 -1.36 9.56
N SER A 39 26.65 -2.40 10.09
CA SER A 39 26.02 -3.62 10.63
C SER A 39 25.04 -3.39 11.79
N ALA A 40 25.09 -2.26 12.48
CA ALA A 40 24.18 -1.92 13.57
C ALA A 40 22.75 -1.62 13.09
N ALA A 41 22.55 -1.40 11.78
CA ALA A 41 21.24 -1.17 11.15
C ALA A 41 20.74 -2.38 10.35
N ASN A 42 21.52 -3.46 10.28
CA ASN A 42 21.24 -4.67 9.49
C ASN A 42 20.19 -5.60 10.12
N GLY A 43 19.37 -5.12 11.02
CA GLY A 43 18.16 -5.80 11.47
C GLY A 43 16.99 -5.54 10.52
N GLY A 44 17.09 -5.97 9.23
CA GLY A 44 16.01 -5.95 8.27
C GLY A 44 15.29 -4.60 8.13
N GLY A 45 14.96 -4.18 6.91
CA GLY A 45 14.16 -2.97 6.68
C GLY A 45 12.96 -2.93 7.61
N GLY A 46 12.98 -2.09 8.63
CA GLY A 46 11.97 -1.99 9.68
C GLY A 46 11.48 -0.56 9.84
N ARG A 47 10.36 -0.38 10.53
CA ARG A 47 9.90 0.95 10.93
C ARG A 47 10.85 1.52 11.98
N ILE A 48 11.59 2.54 11.62
CA ILE A 48 12.42 3.29 12.53
C ILE A 48 11.79 4.67 12.73
N TYR A 49 11.36 4.97 13.97
CA TYR A 49 10.77 6.29 14.32
C TYR A 49 9.62 6.74 13.39
N GLY A 50 8.69 5.82 13.06
CA GLY A 50 7.54 6.15 12.20
C GLY A 50 7.86 6.29 10.70
N SER A 51 9.08 5.98 10.28
CA SER A 51 9.50 5.97 8.87
C SER A 51 9.82 4.56 8.39
N VAL A 52 9.76 4.32 7.08
CA VAL A 52 10.22 3.08 6.45
C VAL A 52 11.68 3.27 6.02
N ALA A 53 12.53 2.33 6.40
CA ALA A 53 13.96 2.35 6.12
C ALA A 53 14.26 1.46 4.89
N VAL A 54 14.96 2.02 3.90
CA VAL A 54 15.28 1.31 2.65
C VAL A 54 16.71 1.56 2.20
N SER A 55 17.23 0.66 1.39
CA SER A 55 18.37 0.92 0.52
C SER A 55 17.95 0.69 -0.93
N ALA A 56 17.90 1.75 -1.71
CA ALA A 56 17.63 1.63 -3.14
C ALA A 56 18.80 0.97 -3.89
N LEU A 57 20.00 0.95 -3.29
CA LEU A 57 21.18 0.37 -3.91
C LEU A 57 21.13 -1.16 -3.93
N ASN A 58 20.77 -1.78 -2.80
CA ASN A 58 20.78 -3.24 -2.63
C ASN A 58 19.37 -3.86 -2.48
N GLY A 59 18.33 -3.05 -2.40
CA GLY A 59 16.93 -3.50 -2.31
C GLY A 59 16.42 -3.75 -0.89
N ASP A 60 17.23 -3.56 0.14
CA ASP A 60 16.82 -3.75 1.54
C ASP A 60 15.62 -2.85 1.89
N GLY A 61 14.60 -3.40 2.55
CA GLY A 61 13.42 -2.69 2.99
C GLY A 61 12.42 -2.31 1.88
N VAL A 62 12.73 -2.53 0.60
CA VAL A 62 11.82 -2.19 -0.51
C VAL A 62 10.53 -3.02 -0.47
N GLY A 63 10.60 -4.28 -0.05
CA GLY A 63 9.43 -5.15 0.15
C GLY A 63 8.48 -4.58 1.19
N GLU A 64 9.00 -4.13 2.33
CA GLU A 64 8.22 -3.50 3.39
C GLU A 64 7.62 -2.17 2.92
N LEU A 65 8.40 -1.33 2.23
CA LEU A 65 7.88 -0.08 1.64
C LEU A 65 6.68 -0.34 0.73
N ARG A 66 6.77 -1.33 -0.16
CA ARG A 66 5.65 -1.74 -1.02
C ARG A 66 4.42 -2.16 -0.22
N SER A 67 4.62 -2.92 0.86
CA SER A 67 3.53 -3.37 1.73
C SER A 67 2.86 -2.21 2.45
N VAL A 68 3.62 -1.24 2.95
CA VAL A 68 3.10 -0.04 3.61
C VAL A 68 2.32 0.83 2.62
N ILE A 69 2.86 1.09 1.42
CA ILE A 69 2.17 1.85 0.38
C ILE A 69 0.86 1.15 -0.02
N ARG A 70 0.91 -0.17 -0.26
CA ARG A 70 -0.28 -0.95 -0.59
C ARG A 70 -1.33 -0.84 0.49
N GLY A 71 -0.95 -1.01 1.76
CA GLY A 71 -1.85 -0.88 2.91
C GLY A 71 -2.53 0.49 2.94
N ALA A 72 -1.78 1.57 2.79
CA ALA A 72 -2.30 2.93 2.77
C ALA A 72 -3.27 3.17 1.60
N LEU A 73 -2.96 2.65 0.40
CA LEU A 73 -3.82 2.77 -0.77
C LEU A 73 -5.14 1.99 -0.60
N LEU A 74 -5.08 0.77 -0.04
CA LEU A 74 -6.24 -0.10 0.12
C LEU A 74 -7.20 0.39 1.22
N THR A 75 -6.72 1.18 2.16
CA THR A 75 -7.52 1.78 3.24
C THR A 75 -7.93 3.23 2.96
N ALA A 76 -7.51 3.79 1.81
CA ALA A 76 -7.82 5.17 1.45
C ALA A 76 -9.34 5.36 1.22
N PRO A 77 -9.90 6.53 1.57
CA PRO A 77 -11.28 6.85 1.28
C PRO A 77 -11.63 6.70 -0.20
N GLY A 78 -12.82 6.16 -0.49
CA GLY A 78 -13.28 5.93 -1.86
C GLY A 78 -12.70 4.69 -2.54
N VAL A 79 -11.95 3.85 -1.81
CA VAL A 79 -11.52 2.54 -2.32
C VAL A 79 -12.53 1.47 -1.92
N ALA A 80 -13.02 0.74 -2.91
CA ALA A 80 -13.84 -0.45 -2.73
C ALA A 80 -12.99 -1.69 -2.98
N ILE A 81 -13.14 -2.69 -2.14
CA ILE A 81 -12.52 -4.00 -2.32
C ILE A 81 -13.63 -4.97 -2.69
N LEU A 82 -13.48 -5.62 -3.84
CA LEU A 82 -14.40 -6.62 -4.35
C LEU A 82 -13.77 -8.00 -4.27
N ARG A 83 -14.59 -9.01 -4.00
CA ARG A 83 -14.21 -10.41 -4.09
C ARG A 83 -15.28 -11.16 -4.88
N VAL A 84 -14.99 -11.46 -6.15
CA VAL A 84 -15.93 -12.06 -7.08
C VAL A 84 -15.52 -13.51 -7.35
N PRO A 85 -16.42 -14.50 -7.15
CA PRO A 85 -16.16 -15.89 -7.48
C PRO A 85 -15.85 -16.06 -8.98
N LEU A 86 -14.86 -16.89 -9.33
CA LEU A 86 -14.49 -17.12 -10.74
C LEU A 86 -15.57 -17.85 -11.53
N GLU A 87 -16.46 -18.55 -10.85
CA GLU A 87 -17.65 -19.21 -11.46
C GLU A 87 -18.65 -18.18 -12.02
N GLU A 88 -18.66 -16.96 -11.49
CA GLU A 88 -19.47 -15.84 -11.96
C GLU A 88 -18.79 -15.12 -13.14
N ALA A 89 -18.56 -15.84 -14.23
CA ALA A 89 -17.72 -15.37 -15.34
C ALA A 89 -18.08 -13.98 -15.89
N GLU A 90 -19.40 -13.66 -15.97
CA GLU A 90 -19.85 -12.37 -16.46
C GLU A 90 -19.54 -11.24 -15.48
N LEU A 91 -19.68 -11.48 -14.17
CA LEU A 91 -19.34 -10.52 -13.12
C LEU A 91 -17.82 -10.33 -13.02
N VAL A 92 -17.05 -11.41 -13.16
CA VAL A 92 -15.60 -11.35 -13.25
C VAL A 92 -15.17 -10.45 -14.42
N ARG A 93 -15.76 -10.67 -15.60
CA ARG A 93 -15.47 -9.86 -16.80
C ARG A 93 -15.77 -8.38 -16.55
N ARG A 94 -16.92 -8.05 -15.96
CA ARG A 94 -17.28 -6.68 -15.59
C ARG A 94 -16.31 -6.09 -14.57
N ALA A 95 -16.00 -6.82 -13.51
CA ALA A 95 -15.11 -6.40 -12.44
C ALA A 95 -13.70 -6.09 -12.97
N VAL A 96 -13.12 -6.98 -13.78
CA VAL A 96 -11.76 -6.77 -14.34
C VAL A 96 -11.70 -5.69 -15.43
N SER A 97 -12.85 -5.31 -15.99
CA SER A 97 -12.96 -4.21 -16.96
C SER A 97 -13.18 -2.85 -16.28
N MET A 98 -13.42 -2.81 -14.96
CA MET A 98 -13.61 -1.55 -14.24
C MET A 98 -12.36 -0.67 -14.31
N PRO A 99 -12.51 0.64 -14.49
CA PRO A 99 -11.38 1.58 -14.48
C PRO A 99 -10.82 1.77 -13.06
N HIS A 100 -9.65 2.41 -12.97
CA HIS A 100 -9.01 2.83 -11.72
C HIS A 100 -8.74 1.68 -10.74
N GLN A 101 -8.30 0.54 -11.27
CA GLN A 101 -7.83 -0.57 -10.44
C GLN A 101 -6.52 -0.20 -9.76
N LEU A 102 -6.48 -0.35 -8.44
CA LEU A 102 -5.29 -0.16 -7.60
C LEU A 102 -4.54 -1.47 -7.39
N ALA A 103 -5.28 -2.57 -7.29
CA ALA A 103 -4.72 -3.91 -7.14
C ALA A 103 -5.69 -4.95 -7.71
N ARG A 104 -5.13 -6.06 -8.18
CA ARG A 104 -5.88 -7.24 -8.63
C ARG A 104 -5.12 -8.50 -8.26
N ARG A 105 -5.84 -9.51 -7.81
CA ARG A 105 -5.30 -10.83 -7.51
C ARG A 105 -6.33 -11.90 -7.85
N PHE A 106 -5.85 -13.03 -8.36
CA PHE A 106 -6.63 -14.26 -8.48
C PHE A 106 -6.16 -15.21 -7.38
N ASP A 107 -7.08 -15.71 -6.58
CA ASP A 107 -6.76 -16.52 -5.42
C ASP A 107 -7.96 -17.39 -5.04
N ASP A 108 -7.71 -18.70 -4.83
CA ASP A 108 -8.67 -19.64 -4.27
C ASP A 108 -10.08 -19.52 -4.88
N GLY A 109 -10.19 -19.64 -6.20
CA GLY A 109 -11.47 -19.61 -6.92
C GLY A 109 -12.15 -18.23 -6.95
N THR A 110 -11.46 -17.17 -6.58
CA THR A 110 -11.98 -15.79 -6.62
C THR A 110 -11.04 -14.84 -7.33
N VAL A 111 -11.58 -13.74 -7.88
CA VAL A 111 -10.80 -12.56 -8.20
C VAL A 111 -11.05 -11.51 -7.12
N GLU A 112 -9.98 -10.98 -6.56
CA GLU A 112 -10.02 -9.89 -5.61
C GLU A 112 -9.47 -8.63 -6.29
N LEU A 113 -10.23 -7.53 -6.19
CA LEU A 113 -9.91 -6.25 -6.81
C LEU A 113 -10.02 -5.13 -5.78
N ALA A 114 -9.10 -4.18 -5.83
CA ALA A 114 -9.24 -2.90 -5.16
C ALA A 114 -9.41 -1.81 -6.22
N LEU A 115 -10.48 -1.05 -6.12
CA LEU A 115 -10.91 -0.06 -7.10
C LEU A 115 -11.15 1.29 -6.42
N ARG A 116 -10.72 2.37 -7.05
CA ARG A 116 -11.18 3.70 -6.66
C ARG A 116 -12.37 4.08 -7.53
N VAL A 117 -13.57 3.99 -6.99
CA VAL A 117 -14.81 4.12 -7.75
C VAL A 117 -15.93 4.66 -6.86
N ASP A 118 -16.83 5.47 -7.45
CA ASP A 118 -18.07 5.86 -6.78
C ASP A 118 -18.96 4.62 -6.58
N PRO A 119 -19.48 4.38 -5.36
CA PRO A 119 -20.31 3.20 -5.06
C PRO A 119 -21.47 2.96 -6.02
N LYS A 120 -22.06 4.02 -6.57
CA LYS A 120 -23.18 3.89 -7.52
C LYS A 120 -22.81 3.09 -8.78
N PHE A 121 -21.56 3.20 -9.27
CA PHE A 121 -21.14 2.40 -10.41
C PHE A 121 -21.00 0.91 -10.09
N LEU A 122 -20.72 0.57 -8.83
CA LEU A 122 -20.72 -0.84 -8.40
C LEU A 122 -22.12 -1.41 -8.40
N VAL A 123 -23.12 -0.64 -7.95
CA VAL A 123 -24.52 -1.03 -7.99
C VAL A 123 -24.98 -1.24 -9.44
N GLU A 124 -24.73 -0.27 -10.32
CA GLU A 124 -25.06 -0.35 -11.75
C GLU A 124 -24.41 -1.56 -12.45
N ALA A 125 -23.18 -1.90 -12.06
CA ALA A 125 -22.47 -3.06 -12.58
C ALA A 125 -22.91 -4.40 -11.96
N GLY A 126 -23.76 -4.39 -10.91
CA GLY A 126 -24.15 -5.58 -10.15
C GLY A 126 -23.03 -6.16 -9.30
N LEU A 127 -22.06 -5.32 -8.89
CA LEU A 127 -20.87 -5.73 -8.14
C LEU A 127 -20.91 -5.31 -6.67
N ASP A 128 -21.93 -4.58 -6.23
CA ASP A 128 -21.97 -4.04 -4.86
C ASP A 128 -22.08 -5.14 -3.80
N ASP A 129 -22.78 -6.23 -4.08
CA ASP A 129 -22.91 -7.38 -3.17
C ASP A 129 -21.58 -8.14 -2.94
N TYR A 130 -20.61 -7.93 -3.80
CA TYR A 130 -19.28 -8.54 -3.71
C TYR A 130 -18.26 -7.70 -2.96
N ARG A 131 -18.69 -6.59 -2.35
CA ARG A 131 -17.80 -5.74 -1.53
C ARG A 131 -17.43 -6.45 -0.24
N VAL A 132 -16.15 -6.34 0.08
CA VAL A 132 -15.58 -6.85 1.33
C VAL A 132 -14.87 -5.73 2.09
N ARG A 133 -14.73 -5.91 3.41
CA ARG A 133 -14.15 -4.87 4.29
C ARG A 133 -12.64 -4.73 4.16
N SER A 134 -11.96 -5.79 3.74
CA SER A 134 -10.50 -5.80 3.71
C SER A 134 -9.96 -6.69 2.60
N TRP A 135 -8.81 -6.30 2.08
CA TRP A 135 -7.97 -7.11 1.21
C TRP A 135 -7.41 -8.29 1.99
N ARG A 136 -7.44 -9.50 1.42
CA ARG A 136 -6.78 -10.65 2.03
C ARG A 136 -5.28 -10.41 2.10
N SER A 137 -4.69 -10.46 3.29
CA SER A 137 -3.24 -10.60 3.41
C SER A 137 -2.84 -11.93 2.74
N SER A 138 -1.82 -11.92 1.90
CA SER A 138 -1.20 -13.16 1.46
C SER A 138 -0.82 -13.93 2.71
N GLY A 139 -1.43 -15.09 2.94
CA GLY A 139 -1.00 -15.98 4.00
C GLY A 139 0.50 -16.20 3.81
N SER A 140 1.28 -16.01 4.85
CA SER A 140 2.62 -16.55 4.91
C SER A 140 2.44 -18.07 4.81
N ASP A 141 2.70 -18.65 3.64
CA ASP A 141 2.93 -20.08 3.52
C ASP A 141 4.10 -20.39 4.47
N GLY A 142 3.73 -20.90 5.64
CA GLY A 142 4.66 -21.55 6.52
C GLY A 142 5.20 -22.76 5.79
N GLY A 143 6.40 -22.63 5.26
CA GLY A 143 7.15 -23.76 4.80
C GLY A 143 7.36 -24.72 5.96
N GLY A 144 6.87 -25.93 5.80
CA GLY A 144 7.29 -27.09 6.56
C GLY A 144 8.66 -27.57 6.09
#